data_38952da6c623716c1b896f4bdd2d58b4
#
_entry.id   38952da6c623716c1b896f4bdd2d58b4
#
_cell.length_a   1.000
_cell.length_b   1.000
_cell.length_c   1.000
_cell.angle_alpha   90.00
_cell.angle_beta   90.00
_cell.angle_gamma   90.00
#
_symmetry.space_group_name_H-M   'P 1'
#
loop_
_entity.id
_entity.type
_entity.pdbx_description
1 polymer ?
#
loop_
_entity_poly.entity_id
_entity_poly.type
_entity_poly.pdbx_seq_one_letter_code
_entity_poly.pdbx_strand_id
1 'polypeptide(L)'
;SAASDVYKRQYMNKQEQELRKKSPIQIRNKKASFEYFFVDTYTAGIVLTGTEIKSIRGGKASLVDCYCDFYQGELWVKGMNISPYFYGSFSNHEARRDRKLLLTKRELRRLEEDSKQPGFTIVPTLIFIDNHGRAKVDIALCKGKKEYDKRQTLKEKEDRREMDRAIKHF
;
A
#
# COMPACT_ATOMS: atom_id res chain seq x y z
N SER A 1 -7.80 -13.14 25.97
CA SER A 1 -6.51 -12.79 26.59
C SER A 1 -5.60 -12.08 25.60
N ALA A 2 -4.69 -11.27 26.10
CA ALA A 2 -3.74 -10.54 25.25
C ALA A 2 -2.87 -11.51 24.40
N ALA A 3 -2.50 -12.68 24.94
CA ALA A 3 -1.75 -13.71 24.24
C ALA A 3 -2.53 -14.29 23.07
N SER A 4 -3.86 -14.54 23.24
CA SER A 4 -4.69 -15.06 22.15
C SER A 4 -4.90 -14.03 21.04
N ASP A 5 -4.95 -12.75 21.37
CA ASP A 5 -5.08 -11.67 20.39
C ASP A 5 -3.80 -11.47 19.58
N VAL A 6 -2.64 -11.58 20.20
CA VAL A 6 -1.33 -11.57 19.53
C VAL A 6 -1.22 -12.77 18.58
N TYR A 7 -1.60 -13.96 19.03
CA TYR A 7 -1.58 -15.18 18.21
C TYR A 7 -2.52 -15.09 17.01
N LYS A 8 -3.75 -14.64 17.22
CA LYS A 8 -4.71 -14.40 16.13
C LYS A 8 -4.19 -13.38 15.11
N ARG A 9 -3.58 -12.30 15.59
CA ARG A 9 -3.00 -11.26 14.72
C ARG A 9 -1.84 -11.81 13.89
N GLN A 10 -0.95 -12.63 14.49
CA GLN A 10 0.15 -13.27 13.76
C GLN A 10 -0.35 -14.29 12.73
N TYR A 11 -1.37 -15.08 13.08
CA TYR A 11 -1.95 -16.07 12.19
C TYR A 11 -2.67 -15.42 10.99
N MET A 12 -3.46 -14.39 11.25
CA MET A 12 -4.10 -13.60 10.19
C MET A 12 -3.08 -12.93 9.28
N ASN A 13 -2.03 -12.35 9.83
CA ASN A 13 -0.95 -11.74 9.03
C ASN A 13 -0.29 -12.74 8.09
N LYS A 14 -0.10 -13.99 8.53
CA LYS A 14 0.49 -15.03 7.68
C LYS A 14 -0.43 -15.43 6.53
N GLN A 15 -1.72 -15.62 6.80
CA GLN A 15 -2.71 -15.90 5.75
C GLN A 15 -2.86 -14.75 4.76
N GLU A 16 -2.89 -13.52 5.25
CA GLU A 16 -2.94 -12.32 4.40
C GLU A 16 -1.69 -12.19 3.53
N GLN A 17 -0.52 -12.50 4.06
CA GLN A 17 0.73 -12.52 3.29
C GLN A 17 0.71 -13.57 2.18
N GLU A 18 0.15 -14.75 2.46
CA GLU A 18 -0.02 -15.80 1.45
C GLU A 18 -1.00 -15.39 0.35
N LEU A 19 -2.11 -14.76 0.72
CA LEU A 19 -3.08 -14.22 -0.25
C LEU A 19 -2.45 -13.17 -1.16
N ARG A 20 -1.61 -12.29 -0.60
CA ARG A 20 -0.87 -11.30 -1.39
C ARG A 20 0.08 -11.96 -2.38
N LYS A 21 0.81 -12.99 -1.95
CA LYS A 21 1.73 -13.73 -2.81
C LYS A 21 1.03 -14.49 -3.94
N LYS A 22 -0.18 -14.95 -3.70
CA LYS A 22 -1.00 -15.69 -4.67
C LYS A 22 -1.79 -14.77 -5.61
N SER A 23 -1.86 -13.48 -5.32
CA SER A 23 -2.57 -12.54 -6.19
C SER A 23 -1.93 -12.49 -7.58
N PRO A 24 -2.73 -12.62 -8.65
CA PRO A 24 -2.21 -12.49 -10.01
C PRO A 24 -1.71 -11.08 -10.32
N ILE A 25 -2.20 -10.09 -9.58
CA ILE A 25 -1.85 -8.68 -9.75
C ILE A 25 -1.27 -8.13 -8.45
N GLN A 26 -0.08 -7.57 -8.55
CA GLN A 26 0.57 -6.86 -7.45
C GLN A 26 1.20 -5.58 -7.99
N ILE A 27 0.64 -4.44 -7.61
CA ILE A 27 1.16 -3.12 -7.99
C ILE A 27 1.83 -2.53 -6.76
N ARG A 28 3.14 -2.40 -6.80
CA ARG A 28 3.96 -1.95 -5.67
C ARG A 28 4.37 -0.49 -5.82
N ASN A 29 4.42 0.19 -4.68
CA ASN A 29 5.07 1.50 -4.56
C ASN A 29 6.54 1.29 -4.21
N LYS A 30 7.40 1.19 -5.22
CA LYS A 30 8.81 0.89 -5.04
C LYS A 30 9.59 2.00 -4.33
N LYS A 31 9.15 3.24 -4.44
CA LYS A 31 9.81 4.39 -3.81
C LYS A 31 9.47 4.53 -2.33
N ALA A 32 8.33 4.00 -1.87
CA ALA A 32 7.86 4.21 -0.51
C ALA A 32 8.86 3.73 0.54
N SER A 33 9.41 2.54 0.39
CA SER A 33 10.39 1.98 1.31
C SER A 33 11.73 2.73 1.33
N PHE A 34 12.06 3.42 0.23
CA PHE A 34 13.25 4.25 0.13
C PHE A 34 13.04 5.63 0.78
N GLU A 35 11.88 6.23 0.58
CA GLU A 35 11.57 7.59 1.03
C GLU A 35 11.08 7.67 2.48
N TYR A 36 10.52 6.57 3.01
CA TYR A 36 9.83 6.55 4.30
C TYR A 36 10.26 5.38 5.18
N PHE A 37 10.26 5.64 6.50
CA PHE A 37 10.25 4.58 7.52
C PHE A 37 8.81 4.16 7.80
N PHE A 38 8.50 2.89 7.68
CA PHE A 38 7.17 2.36 8.00
C PHE A 38 7.03 2.13 9.50
N VAL A 39 6.09 2.81 10.12
CA VAL A 39 5.81 2.71 11.56
C VAL A 39 4.75 1.64 11.82
N ASP A 40 3.67 1.64 11.04
CA ASP A 40 2.58 0.69 11.13
C ASP A 40 1.96 0.45 9.74
N THR A 41 1.38 -0.72 9.54
CA THR A 41 0.76 -1.09 8.26
C THR A 41 -0.66 -1.59 8.45
N TYR A 42 -1.51 -1.29 7.47
CA TYR A 42 -2.92 -1.69 7.45
C TYR A 42 -3.29 -2.19 6.06
N THR A 43 -4.27 -3.08 6.01
CA THR A 43 -4.89 -3.51 4.75
C THR A 43 -6.28 -2.91 4.65
N ALA A 44 -6.50 -2.09 3.63
CA ALA A 44 -7.76 -1.40 3.40
C ALA A 44 -8.49 -1.97 2.17
N GLY A 45 -9.82 -1.96 2.22
CA GLY A 45 -10.64 -2.04 1.02
C GLY A 45 -10.60 -0.71 0.27
N ILE A 46 -10.95 -0.70 -0.99
CA ILE A 46 -11.02 0.51 -1.80
C ILE A 46 -12.34 0.55 -2.59
N VAL A 47 -12.99 1.71 -2.58
CA VAL A 47 -14.23 1.92 -3.34
C VAL A 47 -13.87 2.29 -4.78
N LEU A 48 -14.21 1.41 -5.70
CA LEU A 48 -13.88 1.52 -7.12
C LEU A 48 -15.14 1.46 -7.99
N THR A 49 -15.06 2.08 -9.16
CA THR A 49 -16.03 1.86 -10.25
C THR A 49 -15.69 0.58 -11.03
N GLY A 50 -16.64 0.12 -11.87
CA GLY A 50 -16.42 -1.07 -12.69
C GLY A 50 -15.23 -0.96 -13.65
N THR A 51 -15.02 0.21 -14.24
CA THR A 51 -13.89 0.46 -15.15
C THR A 51 -12.56 0.53 -14.41
N GLU A 52 -12.55 1.04 -13.19
CA GLU A 52 -11.35 1.09 -12.33
C GLU A 52 -10.86 -0.32 -11.96
N ILE A 53 -11.75 -1.20 -11.51
CA ILE A 53 -11.37 -2.57 -11.15
C ILE A 53 -10.86 -3.37 -12.38
N LYS A 54 -11.44 -3.16 -13.53
CA LYS A 54 -10.99 -3.78 -14.78
C LYS A 54 -9.58 -3.32 -15.16
N SER A 55 -9.29 -2.04 -15.02
CA SER A 55 -7.94 -1.50 -15.24
C SER A 55 -6.93 -2.06 -14.26
N ILE A 56 -7.26 -2.16 -12.98
CA ILE A 56 -6.39 -2.76 -11.95
C ILE A 56 -6.09 -4.24 -12.27
N ARG A 57 -7.09 -5.01 -12.67
CA ARG A 57 -6.90 -6.41 -13.09
C ARG A 57 -5.96 -6.55 -14.29
N GLY A 58 -5.93 -5.56 -15.15
CA GLY A 58 -4.98 -5.46 -16.26
C GLY A 58 -3.60 -4.89 -15.87
N GLY A 59 -3.37 -4.60 -14.60
CA GLY A 59 -2.12 -4.02 -14.12
C GLY A 59 -1.93 -2.55 -14.49
N LYS A 60 -3.01 -1.84 -14.86
CA LYS A 60 -2.97 -0.46 -15.37
C LYS A 60 -3.24 0.57 -14.26
N ALA A 61 -2.45 0.50 -13.20
CA ALA A 61 -2.49 1.46 -12.11
C ALA A 61 -1.09 1.77 -11.59
N SER A 62 -0.93 2.92 -10.97
CA SER A 62 0.34 3.37 -10.39
C SER A 62 0.11 4.02 -9.03
N LEU A 63 1.01 3.72 -8.10
CA LEU A 63 1.05 4.31 -6.76
C LEU A 63 2.12 5.39 -6.62
N VAL A 64 2.72 5.84 -7.71
CA VAL A 64 3.75 6.88 -7.69
C VAL A 64 3.16 8.20 -7.20
N ASP A 65 3.81 8.80 -6.20
CA ASP A 65 3.43 10.07 -5.57
C ASP A 65 2.01 10.08 -4.96
N CYS A 66 1.51 8.90 -4.57
CA CYS A 66 0.26 8.77 -3.84
C CYS A 66 0.43 9.03 -2.35
N TYR A 67 -0.60 9.53 -1.75
CA TYR A 67 -0.72 9.63 -0.29
C TYR A 67 -2.17 9.47 0.12
N CYS A 68 -2.38 9.21 1.41
CA CYS A 68 -3.71 9.11 2.00
C CYS A 68 -3.94 10.24 2.98
N ASP A 69 -5.16 10.73 3.02
CA ASP A 69 -5.56 11.83 3.91
C ASP A 69 -6.96 11.58 4.48
N PHE A 70 -7.19 12.10 5.68
CA PHE A 70 -8.50 12.05 6.33
C PHE A 70 -9.36 13.25 5.91
N TYR A 71 -10.60 12.95 5.59
CA TYR A 71 -11.63 13.96 5.32
C TYR A 71 -12.94 13.51 5.96
N GLN A 72 -13.48 14.32 6.86
CA GLN A 72 -14.71 14.03 7.59
C GLN A 72 -14.75 12.63 8.25
N GLY A 73 -13.64 12.24 8.88
CA GLY A 73 -13.52 10.94 9.56
C GLY A 73 -13.32 9.74 8.63
N GLU A 74 -13.21 9.96 7.34
CA GLU A 74 -12.97 8.93 6.33
C GLU A 74 -11.58 9.07 5.74
N LEU A 75 -10.98 7.94 5.35
CA LEU A 75 -9.65 7.91 4.73
C LEU A 75 -9.79 7.85 3.21
N TRP A 76 -9.06 8.74 2.54
CA TRP A 76 -9.04 8.85 1.08
C TRP A 76 -7.63 8.71 0.54
N VAL A 77 -7.47 7.96 -0.55
CA VAL A 77 -6.22 7.91 -1.30
C VAL A 77 -6.26 8.96 -2.41
N LYS A 78 -5.21 9.77 -2.47
CA LYS A 78 -5.05 10.87 -3.44
C LYS A 78 -3.84 10.64 -4.33
N GLY A 79 -3.96 11.01 -5.59
CA GLY A 79 -2.89 10.89 -6.55
C GLY A 79 -2.68 9.50 -7.14
N MET A 80 -3.49 8.52 -6.76
CA MET A 80 -3.44 7.19 -7.36
C MET A 80 -3.95 7.25 -8.80
N ASN A 81 -3.10 6.86 -9.73
CA ASN A 81 -3.44 6.82 -11.15
C ASN A 81 -3.95 5.44 -11.53
N ILE A 82 -5.19 5.36 -11.95
CA ILE A 82 -5.77 4.16 -12.58
C ILE A 82 -6.14 4.55 -14.01
N SER A 83 -5.44 3.96 -14.98
CA SER A 83 -5.65 4.28 -16.39
C SER A 83 -7.10 4.04 -16.81
N PRO A 84 -7.67 4.88 -17.68
CA PRO A 84 -8.98 4.60 -18.24
C PRO A 84 -9.02 3.22 -18.89
N TYR A 85 -10.14 2.50 -18.70
CA TYR A 85 -10.31 1.17 -19.29
C TYR A 85 -10.47 1.29 -20.81
N PHE A 86 -9.64 0.57 -21.56
CA PHE A 86 -9.58 0.68 -23.02
C PHE A 86 -10.94 0.45 -23.70
N TYR A 87 -11.72 -0.52 -23.21
CA TYR A 87 -13.04 -0.83 -23.73
C TYR A 87 -14.17 -0.05 -23.04
N GLY A 88 -13.84 0.85 -22.11
CA GLY A 88 -14.80 1.75 -21.50
C GLY A 88 -15.18 2.87 -22.46
N SER A 89 -16.48 3.17 -22.52
CA SER A 89 -17.02 4.26 -23.36
C SER A 89 -17.20 5.54 -22.53
N PHE A 90 -18.32 6.22 -22.64
CA PHE A 90 -18.65 7.45 -21.92
C PHE A 90 -18.70 7.30 -20.39
N SER A 91 -18.84 6.08 -19.89
CA SER A 91 -18.90 5.77 -18.45
C SER A 91 -17.54 5.52 -17.82
N ASN A 92 -16.45 5.87 -18.50
CA ASN A 92 -15.10 5.67 -17.98
C ASN A 92 -14.82 6.62 -16.81
N HIS A 93 -13.90 6.21 -15.93
CA HIS A 93 -13.52 6.97 -14.75
C HIS A 93 -12.45 8.02 -15.06
N GLU A 94 -12.33 9.01 -14.18
CA GLU A 94 -11.20 9.91 -14.17
C GLU A 94 -9.96 9.21 -13.57
N ALA A 95 -8.82 9.28 -14.25
CA ALA A 95 -7.63 8.52 -13.90
C ALA A 95 -7.11 8.78 -12.47
N ARG A 96 -7.14 10.03 -12.02
CA ARG A 96 -6.64 10.45 -10.71
C ARG A 96 -7.72 10.83 -9.71
N ARG A 97 -8.88 10.25 -9.84
CA ARG A 97 -10.00 10.46 -8.91
C ARG A 97 -9.57 10.10 -7.47
N ASP A 98 -9.98 10.90 -6.49
CA ASP A 98 -9.86 10.54 -5.08
C ASP A 98 -10.74 9.33 -4.77
N ARG A 99 -10.20 8.35 -4.05
CA ARG A 99 -10.90 7.10 -3.77
C ARG A 99 -10.92 6.85 -2.27
N LYS A 100 -12.10 6.44 -1.79
CA LYS A 100 -12.28 6.13 -0.38
C LYS A 100 -11.66 4.76 -0.05
N LEU A 101 -10.94 4.71 1.07
CA LEU A 101 -10.42 3.49 1.64
C LEU A 101 -11.33 3.01 2.77
N LEU A 102 -11.49 1.70 2.87
CA LEU A 102 -12.37 1.05 3.85
C LEU A 102 -11.54 0.32 4.89
N LEU A 103 -11.65 0.77 6.12
CA LEU A 103 -11.03 0.18 7.31
C LEU A 103 -12.09 0.02 8.40
N THR A 104 -11.80 -0.79 9.42
CA THR A 104 -12.64 -0.85 10.60
C THR A 104 -12.60 0.48 11.35
N LYS A 105 -13.65 0.78 12.12
CA LYS A 105 -13.71 2.01 12.92
C LYS A 105 -12.54 2.13 13.91
N ARG A 106 -12.11 1.00 14.48
CA ARG A 106 -10.96 0.94 15.39
C ARG A 106 -9.66 1.31 14.67
N GLU A 107 -9.43 0.72 13.51
CA GLU A 107 -8.26 1.02 12.68
C GLU A 107 -8.23 2.48 12.22
N LEU A 108 -9.38 3.01 11.77
CA LEU A 108 -9.50 4.42 11.37
C LEU A 108 -9.16 5.39 12.50
N ARG A 109 -9.69 5.15 13.70
CA ARG A 109 -9.41 5.99 14.88
C ARG A 109 -7.94 5.98 15.25
N ARG A 110 -7.35 4.78 15.32
CA ARG A 110 -5.93 4.61 15.65
C ARG A 110 -5.03 5.30 14.64
N LEU A 111 -5.29 5.08 13.35
CA LEU A 111 -4.52 5.66 12.27
C LEU A 111 -4.66 7.19 12.23
N GLU A 112 -5.87 7.72 12.47
CA GLU A 112 -6.11 9.15 12.53
C GLU A 112 -5.33 9.81 13.68
N GLU A 113 -5.37 9.23 14.88
CA GLU A 113 -4.62 9.72 16.03
C GLU A 113 -3.12 9.71 15.78
N ASP A 114 -2.60 8.61 15.29
CA ASP A 114 -1.16 8.44 15.01
C ASP A 114 -0.68 9.37 13.89
N SER A 115 -1.52 9.65 12.90
CA SER A 115 -1.18 10.51 11.76
C SER A 115 -1.17 12.00 12.09
N LYS A 116 -1.79 12.43 13.20
CA LYS A 116 -1.79 13.83 13.65
C LYS A 116 -0.42 14.30 14.14
N GLN A 117 0.47 13.41 14.48
CA GLN A 117 1.80 13.75 14.94
C GLN A 117 2.62 14.37 13.78
N PRO A 118 3.44 15.42 14.06
CA PRO A 118 4.25 16.06 13.03
C PRO A 118 5.23 15.08 12.35
N GLY A 119 5.36 15.19 11.04
CA GLY A 119 6.26 14.36 10.24
C GLY A 119 5.73 13.00 9.83
N PHE A 120 4.50 12.64 10.25
CA PHE A 120 3.85 11.40 9.82
C PHE A 120 2.98 11.62 8.60
N THR A 121 2.98 10.64 7.72
CA THR A 121 2.10 10.58 6.54
C THR A 121 1.63 9.15 6.31
N ILE A 122 0.56 9.00 5.57
CA ILE A 122 0.02 7.69 5.20
C ILE A 122 0.24 7.51 3.70
N VAL A 123 0.90 6.42 3.33
CA VAL A 123 1.28 6.13 1.94
C VAL A 123 0.80 4.74 1.55
N PRO A 124 0.13 4.57 0.39
CA PRO A 124 -0.19 3.25 -0.12
C PRO A 124 1.09 2.55 -0.62
N THR A 125 1.25 1.28 -0.29
CA THR A 125 2.45 0.51 -0.61
C THR A 125 2.23 -0.58 -1.64
N LEU A 126 1.02 -1.16 -1.69
CA LEU A 126 0.69 -2.28 -2.56
C LEU A 126 -0.80 -2.29 -2.90
N ILE A 127 -1.11 -2.53 -4.17
CA ILE A 127 -2.46 -2.93 -4.60
C ILE A 127 -2.40 -4.41 -4.96
N PHE A 128 -3.34 -5.20 -4.47
CA PHE A 128 -3.48 -6.60 -4.84
C PHE A 128 -4.97 -6.97 -4.97
N ILE A 129 -5.22 -8.10 -5.60
CA ILE A 129 -6.58 -8.67 -5.73
C ILE A 129 -6.69 -9.84 -4.77
N ASP A 130 -7.71 -9.84 -3.92
CA ASP A 130 -7.96 -10.94 -2.99
C ASP A 130 -8.58 -12.15 -3.70
N ASN A 131 -8.83 -13.24 -2.95
CA ASN A 131 -9.43 -14.47 -3.47
C ASN A 131 -10.90 -14.32 -3.85
N HIS A 132 -11.56 -13.22 -3.46
CA HIS A 132 -12.93 -12.87 -3.88
C HIS A 132 -12.97 -11.93 -5.10
N GLY A 133 -11.83 -11.63 -5.69
CA GLY A 133 -11.71 -10.72 -6.83
C GLY A 133 -11.81 -9.23 -6.47
N ARG A 134 -11.73 -8.88 -5.20
CA ARG A 134 -11.78 -7.50 -4.72
C ARG A 134 -10.39 -6.89 -4.66
N ALA A 135 -10.28 -5.63 -5.06
CA ALA A 135 -9.04 -4.89 -4.88
C ALA A 135 -8.85 -4.51 -3.40
N LYS A 136 -7.66 -4.74 -2.91
CA LYS A 136 -7.20 -4.36 -1.58
C LYS A 136 -5.96 -3.49 -1.71
N VAL A 137 -5.80 -2.57 -0.78
CA VAL A 137 -4.65 -1.65 -0.74
C VAL A 137 -3.98 -1.76 0.61
N ASP A 138 -2.70 -2.10 0.60
CA ASP A 138 -1.86 -1.98 1.79
C ASP A 138 -1.41 -0.54 1.93
N ILE A 139 -1.59 0.03 3.10
CA ILE A 139 -1.18 1.38 3.45
C ILE A 139 -0.24 1.33 4.64
N ALA A 140 0.67 2.28 4.72
CA ALA A 140 1.60 2.39 5.83
C ALA A 140 1.57 3.79 6.44
N LEU A 141 1.53 3.85 7.77
CA LEU A 141 1.84 5.05 8.51
C LEU A 141 3.36 5.22 8.49
N CYS A 142 3.84 6.31 7.92
CA CYS A 142 5.24 6.51 7.60
C CYS A 142 5.79 7.79 8.19
N LYS A 143 7.09 7.79 8.40
CA LYS A 143 7.87 8.99 8.69
C LYS A 143 8.89 9.19 7.57
N GLY A 144 9.00 10.40 7.04
CA GLY A 144 9.94 10.73 5.99
C GLY A 144 11.40 10.51 6.40
N LYS A 145 12.18 9.87 5.54
CA LYS A 145 13.63 9.70 5.74
C LYS A 145 14.36 11.00 5.43
N LYS A 146 15.33 11.33 6.26
CA LYS A 146 16.29 12.40 5.98
C LYS A 146 17.28 11.95 4.91
N GLU A 147 17.96 12.87 4.27
CA GLU A 147 18.98 12.61 3.23
C GLU A 147 20.03 11.59 3.70
N TYR A 148 20.48 11.70 4.93
CA TYR A 148 21.42 10.76 5.56
C TYR A 148 20.86 9.33 5.58
N ASP A 149 19.61 9.15 6.01
CA ASP A 149 18.96 7.83 6.10
C ASP A 149 18.77 7.19 4.72
N LYS A 150 18.49 8.00 3.70
CA LYS A 150 18.36 7.54 2.30
C LYS A 150 19.69 7.01 1.76
N ARG A 151 20.80 7.69 2.06
CA ARG A 151 22.16 7.24 1.69
C ARG A 151 22.49 5.92 2.34
N GLN A 152 22.19 5.78 3.64
CA GLN A 152 22.41 4.54 4.39
C GLN A 152 21.63 3.36 3.78
N THR A 153 20.37 3.59 3.43
CA THR A 153 19.52 2.57 2.80
C THR A 153 20.08 2.10 1.44
N LEU A 154 20.58 3.03 0.63
CA LEU A 154 21.22 2.70 -0.66
C LEU A 154 22.50 1.88 -0.45
N LYS A 155 23.33 2.26 0.50
CA LYS A 155 24.56 1.55 0.84
C LYS A 155 24.27 0.11 1.27
N GLU A 156 23.34 -0.09 2.19
CA GLU A 156 22.93 -1.42 2.65
C GLU A 156 22.41 -2.29 1.52
N LYS A 157 21.64 -1.71 0.59
CA LYS A 157 21.11 -2.42 -0.57
C LYS A 157 22.21 -2.86 -1.54
N GLU A 158 23.22 -2.03 -1.72
CA GLU A 158 24.37 -2.33 -2.58
C GLU A 158 25.25 -3.42 -1.97
N ASP A 159 25.57 -3.30 -0.69
CA ASP A 159 26.35 -4.30 0.08
C ASP A 159 25.64 -5.67 0.00
N ARG A 160 24.33 -5.71 0.15
CA ARG A 160 23.55 -6.95 0.04
C ARG A 160 23.64 -7.56 -1.37
N ARG A 161 23.58 -6.74 -2.42
CA ARG A 161 23.74 -7.20 -3.80
C ARG A 161 25.14 -7.79 -4.06
N GLU A 162 26.17 -7.18 -3.51
CA GLU A 162 27.54 -7.66 -3.62
C GLU A 162 27.71 -9.00 -2.89
N MET A 163 27.16 -9.14 -1.70
CA MET A 163 27.16 -10.42 -0.97
C MET A 163 26.44 -11.52 -1.74
N ASP A 164 25.29 -11.23 -2.31
CA ASP A 164 24.52 -12.19 -3.12
C ASP A 164 25.29 -12.63 -4.36
N ARG A 165 26.02 -11.72 -5.00
CA ARG A 165 26.89 -12.07 -6.15
C ARG A 165 28.06 -12.97 -5.72
N ALA A 166 28.70 -12.65 -4.59
CA ALA A 166 29.80 -13.45 -4.06
C ALA A 166 29.35 -14.88 -3.72
N ILE A 167 28.17 -15.04 -3.13
CA ILE A 167 27.59 -16.36 -2.82
C ILE A 167 27.28 -17.17 -4.09
N LYS A 168 26.81 -16.53 -5.15
CA LYS A 168 26.50 -17.21 -6.43
C LYS A 168 27.74 -17.70 -7.20
N HIS A 169 28.91 -17.15 -6.91
CA HIS A 169 30.17 -17.52 -7.57
C HIS A 169 31.01 -18.56 -6.78
N PHE A 170 30.49 -19.00 -5.66
CA PHE A 170 31.02 -20.13 -4.91
C PHE A 170 30.22 -21.38 -5.21
#